data_c89cd5c92744a1812d7a591bcab0378a
#
_entry.id   c89cd5c92744a1812d7a591bcab0378a
#
_cell.length_a   1.000
_cell.length_b   1.000
_cell.length_c   1.000
_cell.angle_alpha   90.00
_cell.angle_beta   90.00
_cell.angle_gamma   90.00
#
_symmetry.space_group_name_H-M   'P 1'
#
loop_
_entity.id
_entity.type
_entity.pdbx_description
1 polymer ?
#
loop_
_entity_poly.entity_id
_entity_poly.type
_entity_poly.pdbx_seq_one_letter_code
_entity_poly.pdbx_strand_id
1 'polypeptide(L)'
;MLNNKATDDKEIRFSWKLDLNGEPVEYVFACTVGNNIENCNIVLEELNSAAKNEKYLQAFNYFRCHDRTLGKGVFSSAVEKGKRNTRLRFNLDSKESLICQFKDILLNNARIYGNTLVRGQIQGLLYQIQEYFSQYSVYATSKFNTGKMRTPVSVKNLDSILSYDGANFTNVFNHYKSADIMWKSRFESFMKELIPNLQMVDTVTNYDNLVFKLVYGDEQYDLSDISEGTLKGLILNMLINMPMETKKSMLAIDEPENNLHPAWQKVIGNWIQTSENYEQCFISTHSPDFLDVFTEEFKHENVAVFVFDNNGTIKKITYADIADELGEWELGDLYRTNDPALGGWPW
;
A
#
# COMPACT_ATOMS: atom_id res chain seq x y z
N MET A 1 6.22 14.63 -4.92
CA MET A 1 7.21 14.87 -6.00
C MET A 1 8.52 15.33 -5.39
N LEU A 2 9.62 14.63 -5.64
CA LEU A 2 10.95 15.10 -5.23
C LEU A 2 11.35 16.24 -6.14
N ASN A 3 11.63 17.39 -5.55
CA ASN A 3 12.04 18.59 -6.26
C ASN A 3 13.30 18.31 -7.10
N ASN A 4 13.26 18.50 -8.42
CA ASN A 4 14.33 18.20 -9.40
C ASN A 4 15.68 18.93 -9.18
N LYS A 5 15.87 19.57 -8.03
CA LYS A 5 17.13 20.24 -7.61
C LYS A 5 17.92 19.45 -6.55
N ALA A 6 17.58 18.18 -6.31
CA ALA A 6 18.29 17.36 -5.35
C ALA A 6 19.53 16.75 -5.99
N THR A 7 20.66 17.32 -5.71
CA THR A 7 21.98 16.69 -5.90
C THR A 7 22.11 15.50 -4.97
N ASP A 8 22.54 14.39 -5.55
CA ASP A 8 23.03 13.13 -4.96
C ASP A 8 22.63 12.76 -3.50
N ASP A 9 22.02 11.58 -3.36
CA ASP A 9 21.82 10.82 -2.12
C ASP A 9 21.09 11.55 -0.97
N LYS A 10 19.87 12.01 -1.22
CA LYS A 10 19.02 12.48 -0.11
C LYS A 10 18.47 11.28 0.67
N GLU A 11 18.77 11.27 1.98
CA GLU A 11 18.15 10.36 2.92
C GLU A 11 16.71 10.83 3.23
N ILE A 12 15.74 9.92 3.09
CA ILE A 12 14.37 10.10 3.58
C ILE A 12 14.24 9.22 4.82
N ARG A 13 13.81 9.82 5.93
CA ARG A 13 13.63 9.13 7.20
C ARG A 13 12.18 9.16 7.64
N PHE A 14 11.69 8.02 8.08
CA PHE A 14 10.39 7.82 8.70
C PHE A 14 10.57 7.32 10.11
N SER A 15 9.71 7.75 11.03
CA SER A 15 9.68 7.26 12.41
C SER A 15 8.23 7.04 12.84
N TRP A 16 7.98 5.88 13.43
CA TRP A 16 6.67 5.49 13.98
C TRP A 16 6.83 5.18 15.47
N LYS A 17 6.02 5.83 16.29
CA LYS A 17 5.88 5.48 17.72
C LYS A 17 4.73 4.49 17.83
N LEU A 18 5.04 3.30 18.29
CA LEU A 18 4.11 2.17 18.35
C LEU A 18 4.01 1.69 19.80
N ASP A 19 2.85 1.17 20.16
CA ASP A 19 2.68 0.35 21.36
C ASP A 19 2.54 -1.11 20.90
N LEU A 20 3.52 -1.92 21.22
CA LEU A 20 3.54 -3.33 20.89
C LEU A 20 3.22 -4.16 22.15
N ASN A 21 1.92 -4.41 22.38
CA ASN A 21 1.41 -5.14 23.55
C ASN A 21 1.83 -4.52 24.89
N GLY A 22 1.69 -3.21 25.02
CA GLY A 22 2.07 -2.46 26.22
C GLY A 22 3.55 -2.11 26.30
N GLU A 23 4.32 -2.39 25.26
CA GLU A 23 5.72 -1.96 25.16
C GLU A 23 5.85 -0.81 24.17
N PRO A 24 6.04 0.43 24.63
CA PRO A 24 6.22 1.58 23.74
C PRO A 24 7.57 1.50 23.05
N VAL A 25 7.55 1.54 21.73
CA VAL A 25 8.75 1.46 20.88
C VAL A 25 8.73 2.55 19.82
N GLU A 26 9.90 2.81 19.25
CA GLU A 26 10.03 3.65 18.07
C GLU A 26 10.67 2.83 16.94
N TYR A 27 9.93 2.64 15.85
CA TYR A 27 10.45 2.04 14.64
C TYR A 27 10.91 3.14 13.69
N VAL A 28 12.16 3.06 13.26
CA VAL A 28 12.79 4.05 12.38
C VAL A 28 13.25 3.35 11.10
N PHE A 29 12.92 3.97 9.98
CA PHE A 29 13.31 3.51 8.65
C PHE A 29 13.87 4.69 7.85
N ALA A 30 15.03 4.51 7.24
CA ALA A 30 15.62 5.51 6.36
C ALA A 30 16.17 4.87 5.09
N CYS A 31 15.95 5.54 3.96
CA CYS A 31 16.44 5.12 2.67
C CYS A 31 17.05 6.30 1.90
N THR A 32 18.03 6.00 1.05
CA THR A 32 18.53 6.95 0.06
C THR A 32 17.75 6.78 -1.24
N VAL A 33 17.33 7.89 -1.80
CA VAL A 33 16.66 7.92 -3.10
C VAL A 33 17.63 8.53 -4.10
N GLY A 34 18.17 7.70 -5.00
CA GLY A 34 18.92 8.15 -6.15
C GLY A 34 18.01 8.79 -7.22
N ASN A 35 18.58 9.12 -8.38
CA ASN A 35 17.84 9.70 -9.52
C ASN A 35 16.70 8.80 -10.05
N ASN A 36 16.61 7.57 -9.57
CA ASN A 36 15.54 6.64 -9.88
C ASN A 36 15.12 5.91 -8.59
N ILE A 37 13.82 5.91 -8.29
CA ILE A 37 13.22 5.24 -7.12
C ILE A 37 13.56 3.74 -7.09
N GLU A 38 13.80 3.12 -8.25
CA GLU A 38 14.23 1.71 -8.34
C GLU A 38 15.61 1.43 -7.73
N ASN A 39 16.41 2.47 -7.49
CA ASN A 39 17.73 2.38 -6.86
C ASN A 39 17.72 2.83 -5.40
N CYS A 40 16.59 2.71 -4.71
CA CYS A 40 16.51 2.99 -3.30
C CYS A 40 17.26 1.91 -2.49
N ASN A 41 18.19 2.35 -1.63
CA ASN A 41 18.83 1.49 -0.65
C ASN A 41 18.37 1.88 0.76
N ILE A 42 18.07 0.88 1.56
CA ILE A 42 17.78 1.08 2.97
C ILE A 42 19.11 1.33 3.69
N VAL A 43 19.26 2.52 4.27
CA VAL A 43 20.50 2.93 4.97
C VAL A 43 20.38 2.78 6.46
N LEU A 44 19.16 2.77 6.99
CA LEU A 44 18.89 2.53 8.40
C LEU A 44 17.53 1.88 8.58
N GLU A 45 17.47 0.86 9.41
CA GLU A 45 16.25 0.29 9.93
C GLU A 45 16.50 -0.15 11.36
N GLU A 46 15.75 0.39 12.32
CA GLU A 46 15.94 0.10 13.72
C GLU A 46 14.63 0.09 14.51
N LEU A 47 14.60 -0.70 15.57
CA LEU A 47 13.56 -0.71 16.58
C LEU A 47 14.16 -0.33 17.92
N ASN A 48 13.71 0.79 18.45
CA ASN A 48 14.18 1.38 19.67
C ASN A 48 13.17 1.18 20.80
N SER A 49 13.65 0.91 22.02
CA SER A 49 12.81 1.09 23.20
C SER A 49 12.52 2.58 23.39
N ALA A 50 11.25 2.96 23.58
CA ALA A 50 10.85 4.37 23.58
C ALA A 50 11.33 5.18 24.79
N ALA A 51 11.66 4.55 25.93
CA ALA A 51 12.13 5.25 27.12
C ALA A 51 12.84 4.32 28.12
N LYS A 52 13.57 4.95 29.06
CA LYS A 52 13.86 4.30 30.33
C LYS A 52 12.54 3.91 30.98
N ASN A 53 12.37 2.65 31.30
CA ASN A 53 11.30 2.18 32.15
C ASN A 53 11.87 1.44 33.38
N GLU A 54 11.02 1.05 34.32
CA GLU A 54 11.44 0.32 35.50
C GLU A 54 12.16 -1.01 35.17
N LYS A 55 11.87 -1.57 33.99
CA LYS A 55 12.40 -2.85 33.49
C LYS A 55 13.81 -2.70 32.89
N TYR A 56 14.14 -1.54 32.29
CA TYR A 56 15.39 -1.35 31.58
C TYR A 56 16.19 -0.15 32.10
N LEU A 57 17.48 -0.35 32.32
CA LEU A 57 18.37 0.69 32.88
C LEU A 57 18.60 1.87 31.92
N GLN A 58 18.48 1.63 30.63
CA GLN A 58 18.70 2.63 29.57
C GLN A 58 17.95 2.26 28.31
N ALA A 59 17.69 3.23 27.44
CA ALA A 59 17.19 2.99 26.09
C ALA A 59 18.17 2.10 25.30
N PHE A 60 17.66 1.23 24.45
CA PHE A 60 18.44 0.32 23.63
C PHE A 60 17.72 0.01 22.32
N ASN A 61 18.44 -0.53 21.35
CA ASN A 61 17.85 -1.02 20.11
C ASN A 61 17.56 -2.52 20.23
N TYR A 62 16.37 -2.97 19.90
CA TYR A 62 16.05 -4.40 19.73
C TYR A 62 16.76 -4.96 18.52
N PHE A 63 16.75 -4.18 17.43
CA PHE A 63 17.58 -4.42 16.27
C PHE A 63 18.03 -3.11 15.64
N ARG A 64 19.13 -3.18 14.89
CA ARG A 64 19.64 -2.12 14.05
C ARG A 64 20.28 -2.71 12.80
N CYS A 65 19.84 -2.28 11.62
CA CYS A 65 20.27 -2.78 10.33
C CYS A 65 20.84 -1.64 9.49
N HIS A 66 21.72 -1.98 8.56
CA HIS A 66 22.28 -1.08 7.54
C HIS A 66 23.15 0.08 8.06
N ASP A 67 23.24 0.29 9.38
CA ASP A 67 24.04 1.36 9.94
C ASP A 67 25.53 1.20 9.54
N ARG A 68 26.05 2.17 8.79
CA ARG A 68 27.42 2.24 8.27
C ARG A 68 27.83 1.15 7.27
N THR A 69 27.12 0.04 7.17
CA THR A 69 27.46 -1.07 6.28
C THR A 69 26.19 -1.70 5.75
N LEU A 70 25.87 -1.44 4.49
CA LEU A 70 24.71 -2.02 3.82
C LEU A 70 24.75 -3.55 3.89
N GLY A 71 23.60 -4.17 4.05
CA GLY A 71 23.45 -5.61 4.10
C GLY A 71 23.86 -6.26 5.42
N LYS A 72 24.00 -5.52 6.50
CA LYS A 72 24.29 -6.06 7.84
C LYS A 72 23.33 -5.56 8.90
N GLY A 73 23.01 -6.43 9.86
CA GLY A 73 22.17 -6.12 10.99
C GLY A 73 22.66 -6.77 12.30
N VAL A 74 22.13 -6.26 13.40
CA VAL A 74 22.41 -6.74 14.75
C VAL A 74 21.12 -6.81 15.54
N PHE A 75 20.82 -7.96 16.13
CA PHE A 75 19.85 -8.09 17.20
C PHE A 75 20.55 -7.86 18.56
N SER A 76 19.90 -7.16 19.44
CA SER A 76 20.45 -6.83 20.76
C SER A 76 19.47 -7.15 21.89
N SER A 77 19.98 -7.57 23.05
CA SER A 77 19.18 -7.68 24.27
C SER A 77 19.07 -6.33 24.97
N ALA A 78 18.02 -6.20 25.77
CA ALA A 78 17.93 -5.15 26.76
C ALA A 78 19.15 -5.18 27.70
N VAL A 79 19.55 -4.01 28.20
CA VAL A 79 20.61 -3.90 29.20
C VAL A 79 19.99 -4.02 30.58
N GLU A 80 20.01 -5.23 31.13
CA GLU A 80 19.57 -5.50 32.49
C GLU A 80 20.75 -5.36 33.49
N LYS A 81 20.45 -4.93 34.73
CA LYS A 81 21.44 -4.79 35.77
C LYS A 81 22.15 -6.14 36.05
N GLY A 82 23.46 -6.17 35.93
CA GLY A 82 24.27 -7.38 36.18
C GLY A 82 24.33 -8.40 35.03
N LYS A 83 23.68 -8.14 33.89
CA LYS A 83 23.74 -9.01 32.70
C LYS A 83 24.53 -8.36 31.57
N ARG A 84 25.22 -9.19 30.79
CA ARG A 84 25.89 -8.73 29.55
C ARG A 84 24.87 -8.57 28.42
N ASN A 85 25.02 -7.49 27.66
CA ASN A 85 24.27 -7.29 26.46
C ASN A 85 24.62 -8.38 25.41
N THR A 86 23.63 -9.13 24.95
CA THR A 86 23.82 -10.11 23.87
C THR A 86 23.66 -9.38 22.54
N ARG A 87 24.59 -9.57 21.62
CA ARG A 87 24.56 -9.04 20.26
C ARG A 87 24.74 -10.17 19.25
N LEU A 88 23.78 -10.30 18.34
CA LEU A 88 23.78 -11.31 17.29
C LEU A 88 23.80 -10.61 15.94
N ARG A 89 24.86 -10.82 15.18
CA ARG A 89 25.03 -10.24 13.84
C ARG A 89 24.44 -11.16 12.79
N PHE A 90 23.84 -10.58 11.76
CA PHE A 90 23.32 -11.28 10.59
C PHE A 90 23.52 -10.45 9.32
N ASN A 91 23.38 -11.12 8.17
CA ASN A 91 23.37 -10.47 6.85
C ASN A 91 21.93 -10.41 6.34
N LEU A 92 21.63 -9.38 5.54
CA LEU A 92 20.33 -9.16 4.91
C LEU A 92 20.52 -8.43 3.56
N ASP A 93 19.51 -8.47 2.70
CA ASP A 93 19.51 -7.66 1.48
C ASP A 93 19.28 -6.18 1.85
N SER A 94 20.08 -5.29 1.29
CA SER A 94 19.98 -3.85 1.53
C SER A 94 18.82 -3.18 0.78
N LYS A 95 18.17 -3.88 -0.12
CA LYS A 95 17.02 -3.39 -0.88
C LYS A 95 15.68 -3.76 -0.23
N GLU A 96 15.70 -4.65 0.74
CA GLU A 96 14.51 -5.12 1.43
C GLU A 96 14.58 -4.81 2.94
N SER A 97 13.44 -4.42 3.52
CA SER A 97 13.29 -4.24 4.96
C SER A 97 13.55 -5.54 5.71
N LEU A 98 14.12 -5.46 6.91
CA LEU A 98 14.22 -6.59 7.83
C LEU A 98 12.85 -7.24 8.07
N ILE A 99 11.79 -6.44 8.14
CA ILE A 99 10.42 -6.92 8.37
C ILE A 99 9.95 -7.85 7.23
N CYS A 100 10.43 -7.67 6.01
CA CYS A 100 10.09 -8.56 4.89
C CYS A 100 10.89 -9.87 4.93
N GLN A 101 12.17 -9.82 5.31
CA GLN A 101 13.10 -10.93 5.16
C GLN A 101 13.48 -11.64 6.48
N PHE A 102 12.95 -11.21 7.64
CA PHE A 102 13.39 -11.78 8.93
C PHE A 102 13.09 -13.28 9.08
N LYS A 103 12.03 -13.78 8.46
CA LYS A 103 11.68 -15.21 8.49
C LYS A 103 12.78 -16.06 7.85
N ASP A 104 13.26 -15.62 6.68
CA ASP A 104 14.34 -16.29 5.97
C ASP A 104 15.67 -16.19 6.71
N ILE A 105 15.94 -15.02 7.32
CA ILE A 105 17.12 -14.83 8.18
C ILE A 105 17.08 -15.78 9.37
N LEU A 106 15.94 -15.95 10.02
CA LEU A 106 15.78 -16.87 11.14
C LEU A 106 15.95 -18.33 10.69
N LEU A 107 15.32 -18.74 9.59
CA LEU A 107 15.36 -20.12 9.08
C LEU A 107 16.76 -20.52 8.58
N ASN A 108 17.45 -19.62 7.93
CA ASN A 108 18.77 -19.87 7.33
C ASN A 108 19.93 -19.69 8.30
N ASN A 109 19.69 -19.28 9.55
CA ASN A 109 20.72 -19.04 10.56
C ASN A 109 20.42 -19.79 11.87
N ALA A 110 20.91 -21.02 11.99
CA ALA A 110 20.68 -21.87 13.16
C ALA A 110 21.14 -21.22 14.48
N ARG A 111 22.20 -20.40 14.47
CA ARG A 111 22.68 -19.68 15.66
C ARG A 111 21.70 -18.63 16.14
N ILE A 112 21.06 -17.93 15.21
CA ILE A 112 20.03 -16.93 15.52
C ILE A 112 18.75 -17.64 15.93
N TYR A 113 18.30 -18.63 15.16
CA TYR A 113 17.10 -19.40 15.43
C TYR A 113 17.12 -20.11 16.78
N GLY A 114 18.26 -20.69 17.17
CA GLY A 114 18.45 -21.36 18.46
C GLY A 114 18.61 -20.39 19.66
N ASN A 115 18.70 -19.09 19.43
CA ASN A 115 18.93 -18.12 20.51
C ASN A 115 17.63 -17.76 21.23
N THR A 116 17.61 -17.93 22.55
CA THR A 116 16.43 -17.68 23.41
C THR A 116 15.96 -16.23 23.41
N LEU A 117 16.88 -15.26 23.27
CA LEU A 117 16.54 -13.85 23.15
C LEU A 117 15.74 -13.58 21.88
N VAL A 118 16.22 -14.08 20.74
CA VAL A 118 15.55 -13.84 19.45
C VAL A 118 14.17 -14.51 19.42
N ARG A 119 14.09 -15.76 19.84
CA ARG A 119 12.81 -16.51 19.89
C ARG A 119 11.82 -15.96 20.90
N GLY A 120 12.32 -15.55 22.09
CA GLY A 120 11.44 -15.13 23.19
C GLY A 120 10.97 -13.68 23.12
N GLN A 121 11.69 -12.81 22.42
CA GLN A 121 11.35 -11.38 22.41
C GLN A 121 11.35 -10.77 21.01
N ILE A 122 12.47 -10.82 20.30
CA ILE A 122 12.65 -10.08 19.04
C ILE A 122 11.72 -10.62 17.94
N GLN A 123 11.59 -11.93 17.84
CA GLN A 123 10.70 -12.55 16.85
C GLN A 123 9.24 -12.10 17.04
N GLY A 124 8.77 -12.04 18.28
CA GLY A 124 7.42 -11.55 18.59
C GLY A 124 7.21 -10.09 18.17
N LEU A 125 8.18 -9.22 18.45
CA LEU A 125 8.13 -7.82 18.03
C LEU A 125 8.14 -7.66 16.51
N LEU A 126 8.97 -8.43 15.81
CA LEU A 126 9.02 -8.41 14.34
C LEU A 126 7.68 -8.84 13.71
N TYR A 127 7.04 -9.88 14.25
CA TYR A 127 5.71 -10.29 13.80
C TYR A 127 4.65 -9.21 14.05
N GLN A 128 4.66 -8.56 15.21
CA GLN A 128 3.71 -7.48 15.52
C GLN A 128 3.90 -6.27 14.60
N ILE A 129 5.15 -5.91 14.29
CA ILE A 129 5.43 -4.83 13.34
C ILE A 129 4.97 -5.23 11.92
N GLN A 130 5.24 -6.48 11.50
CA GLN A 130 4.77 -6.98 10.21
C GLN A 130 3.23 -6.93 10.12
N GLU A 131 2.54 -7.36 11.17
CA GLU A 131 1.08 -7.32 11.25
C GLU A 131 0.58 -5.88 11.23
N TYR A 132 1.20 -4.98 12.00
CA TYR A 132 0.87 -3.56 11.98
C TYR A 132 0.94 -2.99 10.57
N PHE A 133 2.06 -3.17 9.85
CA PHE A 133 2.20 -2.67 8.49
C PHE A 133 1.34 -3.43 7.46
N SER A 134 0.94 -4.67 7.72
CA SER A 134 0.02 -5.40 6.85
C SER A 134 -1.39 -4.81 6.80
N GLN A 135 -1.74 -3.96 7.79
CA GLN A 135 -2.99 -3.21 7.81
C GLN A 135 -3.01 -2.03 6.82
N TYR A 136 -1.86 -1.71 6.22
CA TYR A 136 -1.71 -0.61 5.27
C TYR A 136 -1.53 -1.17 3.86
N SER A 137 -2.39 -0.74 2.96
CA SER A 137 -2.33 -1.08 1.54
C SER A 137 -2.01 0.16 0.74
N VAL A 138 -0.88 0.16 0.03
CA VAL A 138 -0.41 1.33 -0.73
C VAL A 138 -0.14 0.91 -2.17
N TYR A 139 -0.82 1.56 -3.10
CA TYR A 139 -0.74 1.25 -4.53
C TYR A 139 -0.60 2.53 -5.35
N ALA A 140 0.20 2.47 -6.42
CA ALA A 140 0.28 3.52 -7.42
C ALA A 140 -0.13 2.93 -8.77
N THR A 141 -1.16 3.49 -9.40
CA THR A 141 -1.69 2.93 -10.66
C THR A 141 -0.69 3.02 -11.80
N SER A 142 0.25 3.96 -11.74
CA SER A 142 1.39 4.09 -12.66
C SER A 142 2.39 2.91 -12.56
N LYS A 143 2.35 2.14 -11.47
CA LYS A 143 3.21 0.98 -11.23
C LYS A 143 2.55 -0.36 -11.56
N PHE A 144 1.28 -0.37 -11.95
CA PHE A 144 0.61 -1.59 -12.35
C PHE A 144 1.25 -2.21 -13.59
N ASN A 145 1.65 -3.47 -13.47
CA ASN A 145 2.32 -4.20 -14.54
C ASN A 145 1.30 -4.93 -15.42
N THR A 146 0.54 -4.16 -16.18
CA THR A 146 -0.48 -4.69 -17.10
C THR A 146 0.11 -5.64 -18.14
N GLY A 147 1.38 -5.48 -18.49
CA GLY A 147 2.10 -6.40 -19.36
C GLY A 147 2.23 -7.81 -18.78
N LYS A 148 2.64 -7.94 -17.53
CA LYS A 148 2.69 -9.24 -16.84
C LYS A 148 1.29 -9.82 -16.60
N MET A 149 0.32 -8.98 -16.26
CA MET A 149 -1.05 -9.39 -16.03
C MET A 149 -1.66 -10.08 -17.27
N ARG A 150 -1.24 -9.70 -18.49
CA ARG A 150 -1.66 -10.27 -19.77
C ARG A 150 -1.11 -11.69 -20.04
N THR A 151 -0.15 -12.14 -19.23
CA THR A 151 0.48 -13.45 -19.44
C THR A 151 -0.20 -14.52 -18.58
N PRO A 152 -0.36 -15.75 -19.10
CA PRO A 152 -0.85 -16.87 -18.31
C PRO A 152 0.04 -17.12 -17.08
N VAL A 153 -0.57 -17.44 -15.95
CA VAL A 153 0.14 -17.67 -14.68
C VAL A 153 0.08 -19.16 -14.29
N SER A 154 1.06 -19.63 -13.53
CA SER A 154 1.06 -21.04 -13.09
C SER A 154 -0.07 -21.32 -12.10
N VAL A 155 -0.78 -22.44 -12.26
CA VAL A 155 -1.79 -22.94 -11.30
C VAL A 155 -1.20 -23.25 -9.92
N LYS A 156 0.11 -23.42 -9.83
CA LYS A 156 0.81 -23.74 -8.56
C LYS A 156 1.01 -22.53 -7.67
N ASN A 157 0.83 -21.33 -8.20
CA ASN A 157 0.93 -20.11 -7.42
C ASN A 157 -0.37 -19.89 -6.65
N LEU A 158 -0.29 -19.92 -5.32
CA LEU A 158 -1.45 -19.78 -4.41
C LEU A 158 -1.44 -18.40 -3.75
N ASP A 159 -1.34 -17.36 -4.56
CA ASP A 159 -1.32 -15.99 -4.05
C ASP A 159 -2.70 -15.59 -3.51
N SER A 160 -2.75 -15.12 -2.27
CA SER A 160 -3.95 -14.58 -1.63
C SER A 160 -3.89 -13.06 -1.42
N ILE A 161 -2.72 -12.45 -1.67
CA ILE A 161 -2.48 -11.02 -1.51
C ILE A 161 -2.06 -10.45 -2.87
N LEU A 162 -2.72 -9.39 -3.28
CA LEU A 162 -2.39 -8.70 -4.52
C LEU A 162 -1.02 -8.03 -4.40
N SER A 163 -0.13 -8.30 -5.36
CA SER A 163 1.17 -7.63 -5.43
C SER A 163 1.00 -6.13 -5.71
N TYR A 164 1.97 -5.32 -5.29
CA TYR A 164 1.93 -3.85 -5.46
C TYR A 164 1.83 -3.43 -6.94
N ASP A 165 2.27 -4.27 -7.87
CA ASP A 165 2.21 -4.05 -9.31
C ASP A 165 1.01 -4.75 -9.98
N GLY A 166 0.14 -5.43 -9.23
CA GLY A 166 -1.03 -6.12 -9.74
C GLY A 166 -0.73 -7.34 -10.62
N ALA A 167 0.53 -7.71 -10.81
CA ALA A 167 0.94 -8.73 -11.77
C ALA A 167 0.36 -10.13 -11.47
N ASN A 168 0.08 -10.43 -10.21
CA ASN A 168 -0.48 -11.73 -9.78
C ASN A 168 -2.02 -11.74 -9.70
N PHE A 169 -2.69 -10.77 -10.31
CA PHE A 169 -4.16 -10.60 -10.27
C PHE A 169 -4.92 -11.91 -10.53
N THR A 170 -4.56 -12.64 -11.60
CA THR A 170 -5.23 -13.88 -11.99
C THR A 170 -5.18 -14.96 -10.90
N ASN A 171 -4.03 -15.09 -10.19
CA ASN A 171 -3.87 -16.06 -9.10
C ASN A 171 -4.72 -15.65 -7.90
N VAL A 172 -4.69 -14.38 -7.53
CA VAL A 172 -5.48 -13.83 -6.40
C VAL A 172 -6.97 -13.97 -6.69
N PHE A 173 -7.43 -13.64 -7.90
CA PHE A 173 -8.82 -13.85 -8.29
C PHE A 173 -9.22 -15.32 -8.18
N ASN A 174 -8.39 -16.23 -8.70
CA ASN A 174 -8.65 -17.66 -8.64
C ASN A 174 -8.71 -18.20 -7.20
N HIS A 175 -7.87 -17.65 -6.31
CA HIS A 175 -7.92 -17.99 -4.89
C HIS A 175 -9.28 -17.63 -4.29
N TYR A 176 -9.71 -16.38 -4.43
CA TYR A 176 -10.94 -15.90 -3.80
C TYR A 176 -12.21 -16.45 -4.43
N LYS A 177 -12.27 -16.62 -5.76
CA LYS A 177 -13.44 -17.26 -6.39
C LYS A 177 -13.65 -18.69 -5.91
N SER A 178 -12.55 -19.38 -5.58
CA SER A 178 -12.60 -20.76 -5.09
C SER A 178 -12.98 -20.83 -3.61
N ALA A 179 -12.66 -19.82 -2.85
CA ALA A 179 -12.96 -19.73 -1.42
C ALA A 179 -14.38 -19.18 -1.15
N ASP A 180 -14.86 -18.22 -1.95
CA ASP A 180 -16.16 -17.54 -1.78
C ASP A 180 -16.83 -17.25 -3.12
N ILE A 181 -17.85 -18.05 -3.46
CA ILE A 181 -18.63 -17.88 -4.69
C ILE A 181 -19.46 -16.57 -4.66
N MET A 182 -19.85 -16.10 -3.48
CA MET A 182 -20.62 -14.86 -3.35
C MET A 182 -19.73 -13.65 -3.62
N TRP A 183 -18.45 -13.73 -3.26
CA TRP A 183 -17.50 -12.69 -3.61
C TRP A 183 -17.34 -12.57 -5.13
N LYS A 184 -17.22 -13.68 -5.85
CA LYS A 184 -17.14 -13.66 -7.32
C LYS A 184 -18.33 -12.92 -7.93
N SER A 185 -19.54 -13.21 -7.45
CA SER A 185 -20.76 -12.53 -7.93
C SER A 185 -20.75 -11.03 -7.63
N ARG A 186 -20.27 -10.62 -6.46
CA ARG A 186 -20.08 -9.20 -6.13
C ARG A 186 -19.04 -8.55 -7.05
N PHE A 187 -17.89 -9.19 -7.23
CA PHE A 187 -16.85 -8.69 -8.14
C PHE A 187 -17.38 -8.48 -9.57
N GLU A 188 -18.18 -9.43 -10.09
CA GLU A 188 -18.82 -9.31 -11.39
C GLU A 188 -19.84 -8.16 -11.43
N SER A 189 -20.59 -7.96 -10.35
CA SER A 189 -21.56 -6.85 -10.26
C SER A 189 -20.85 -5.49 -10.39
N PHE A 190 -19.77 -5.27 -9.66
CA PHE A 190 -18.96 -4.05 -9.78
C PHE A 190 -18.38 -3.89 -11.18
N MET A 191 -17.83 -4.94 -11.77
CA MET A 191 -17.33 -4.85 -13.15
C MET A 191 -18.39 -4.51 -14.18
N LYS A 192 -19.66 -4.91 -13.98
CA LYS A 192 -20.80 -4.57 -14.86
C LYS A 192 -21.16 -3.08 -14.80
N GLU A 193 -20.84 -2.38 -13.70
CA GLU A 193 -21.00 -0.93 -13.64
C GLU A 193 -20.02 -0.20 -14.58
N LEU A 194 -18.80 -0.73 -14.74
CA LEU A 194 -17.83 -0.22 -15.72
C LEU A 194 -18.14 -0.70 -17.13
N ILE A 195 -18.60 -1.93 -17.27
CA ILE A 195 -18.77 -2.63 -18.55
C ILE A 195 -20.17 -3.26 -18.58
N PRO A 196 -21.21 -2.50 -18.94
CA PRO A 196 -22.62 -2.96 -18.85
C PRO A 196 -22.95 -4.26 -19.60
N ASN A 197 -22.23 -4.56 -20.67
CA ASN A 197 -22.44 -5.77 -21.48
C ASN A 197 -21.62 -6.98 -21.00
N LEU A 198 -20.84 -6.84 -19.94
CA LEU A 198 -20.11 -7.94 -19.35
C LEU A 198 -21.09 -8.96 -18.74
N GLN A 199 -20.99 -10.21 -19.13
CA GLN A 199 -21.84 -11.27 -18.59
C GLN A 199 -21.18 -11.92 -17.38
N MET A 200 -19.91 -12.31 -17.52
CA MET A 200 -19.18 -13.08 -16.53
C MET A 200 -17.67 -12.82 -16.64
N VAL A 201 -16.99 -12.96 -15.52
CA VAL A 201 -15.52 -13.14 -15.48
C VAL A 201 -15.19 -14.47 -14.82
N ASP A 202 -14.15 -15.14 -15.30
CA ASP A 202 -13.69 -16.40 -14.68
C ASP A 202 -12.22 -16.66 -14.96
N THR A 203 -11.66 -17.65 -14.26
CA THR A 203 -10.36 -18.25 -14.60
C THR A 203 -10.57 -19.65 -15.12
N VAL A 204 -9.85 -19.98 -16.17
CA VAL A 204 -9.86 -21.32 -16.81
C VAL A 204 -8.46 -21.89 -16.75
N THR A 205 -8.36 -23.17 -16.40
CA THR A 205 -7.08 -23.90 -16.43
C THR A 205 -6.80 -24.39 -17.84
N ASN A 206 -5.65 -24.02 -18.37
CA ASN A 206 -5.13 -24.51 -19.63
C ASN A 206 -3.77 -25.19 -19.38
N TYR A 207 -3.75 -26.52 -19.34
CA TYR A 207 -2.62 -27.32 -18.86
C TYR A 207 -2.20 -26.87 -17.44
N ASP A 208 -0.95 -26.45 -17.26
CA ASP A 208 -0.40 -25.99 -15.98
C ASP A 208 -0.59 -24.48 -15.74
N ASN A 209 -1.35 -23.79 -16.60
CA ASN A 209 -1.56 -22.35 -16.52
C ASN A 209 -3.02 -22.00 -16.24
N LEU A 210 -3.20 -20.89 -15.51
CA LEU A 210 -4.46 -20.20 -15.34
C LEU A 210 -4.53 -19.04 -16.36
N VAL A 211 -5.69 -18.90 -16.98
CA VAL A 211 -6.03 -17.80 -17.89
C VAL A 211 -7.30 -17.13 -17.36
N PHE A 212 -7.28 -15.83 -17.19
CA PHE A 212 -8.48 -15.06 -16.85
C PHE A 212 -9.28 -14.74 -18.11
N LYS A 213 -10.59 -14.93 -18.03
CA LYS A 213 -11.53 -14.74 -19.13
C LYS A 213 -12.59 -13.72 -18.77
N LEU A 214 -12.95 -12.88 -19.75
CA LEU A 214 -14.12 -12.02 -19.72
C LEU A 214 -15.08 -12.52 -20.81
N VAL A 215 -16.36 -12.59 -20.48
CA VAL A 215 -17.42 -13.06 -21.40
C VAL A 215 -18.36 -11.91 -21.73
N TYR A 216 -18.51 -11.64 -23.03
CA TYR A 216 -19.40 -10.63 -23.60
C TYR A 216 -20.29 -11.28 -24.65
N GLY A 217 -21.57 -11.45 -24.37
CA GLY A 217 -22.44 -12.18 -25.29
C GLY A 217 -21.91 -13.60 -25.51
N ASP A 218 -21.69 -13.95 -26.76
CA ASP A 218 -21.14 -15.28 -27.16
C ASP A 218 -19.62 -15.29 -27.30
N GLU A 219 -18.95 -14.19 -27.01
CA GLU A 219 -17.50 -14.03 -27.17
C GLU A 219 -16.76 -14.09 -25.83
N GLN A 220 -15.55 -14.64 -25.85
CA GLN A 220 -14.65 -14.71 -24.71
C GLN A 220 -13.32 -14.04 -25.03
N TYR A 221 -12.88 -13.21 -24.12
CA TYR A 221 -11.62 -12.46 -24.24
C TYR A 221 -10.67 -12.81 -23.11
N ASP A 222 -9.39 -12.88 -23.45
CA ASP A 222 -8.31 -13.00 -22.50
C ASP A 222 -7.86 -11.62 -22.02
N LEU A 223 -7.07 -11.54 -20.94
CA LEU A 223 -6.47 -10.28 -20.49
C LEU A 223 -5.56 -9.65 -21.55
N SER A 224 -5.02 -10.44 -22.50
CA SER A 224 -4.26 -9.94 -23.64
C SER A 224 -5.06 -9.08 -24.61
N ASP A 225 -6.37 -9.32 -24.68
CA ASP A 225 -7.27 -8.74 -25.68
C ASP A 225 -7.98 -7.47 -25.21
N ILE A 226 -7.88 -7.15 -23.91
CA ILE A 226 -8.59 -6.04 -23.29
C ILE A 226 -7.74 -4.79 -23.11
N SER A 227 -8.42 -3.65 -22.98
CA SER A 227 -7.78 -2.35 -22.83
C SER A 227 -7.01 -2.22 -21.49
N GLU A 228 -6.03 -1.33 -21.45
CA GLU A 228 -5.29 -1.05 -20.21
C GLU A 228 -6.21 -0.48 -19.11
N GLY A 229 -7.15 0.38 -19.46
CA GLY A 229 -8.13 0.90 -18.51
C GLY A 229 -8.98 -0.22 -17.90
N THR A 230 -9.40 -1.22 -18.69
CA THR A 230 -10.12 -2.39 -18.17
C THR A 230 -9.25 -3.21 -17.20
N LEU A 231 -7.98 -3.43 -17.51
CA LEU A 231 -7.05 -4.11 -16.61
C LEU A 231 -6.90 -3.37 -15.28
N LYS A 232 -6.77 -2.05 -15.33
CA LYS A 232 -6.72 -1.22 -14.12
C LYS A 232 -8.04 -1.26 -13.34
N GLY A 233 -9.18 -1.21 -14.03
CA GLY A 233 -10.49 -1.38 -13.39
C GLY A 233 -10.62 -2.72 -12.65
N LEU A 234 -10.13 -3.81 -13.23
CA LEU A 234 -10.08 -5.13 -12.58
C LEU A 234 -9.21 -5.11 -11.30
N ILE A 235 -8.02 -4.50 -11.36
CA ILE A 235 -7.13 -4.37 -10.18
C ILE A 235 -7.81 -3.51 -9.11
N LEU A 236 -8.37 -2.35 -9.47
CA LEU A 236 -9.03 -1.46 -8.52
C LEU A 236 -10.24 -2.11 -7.87
N ASN A 237 -11.07 -2.83 -8.65
CA ASN A 237 -12.15 -3.63 -8.09
C ASN A 237 -11.64 -4.65 -7.08
N MET A 238 -10.55 -5.37 -7.41
CA MET A 238 -9.92 -6.31 -6.49
C MET A 238 -9.49 -5.63 -5.20
N LEU A 239 -8.80 -4.49 -5.26
CA LEU A 239 -8.30 -3.76 -4.10
C LEU A 239 -9.44 -3.28 -3.19
N ILE A 240 -10.49 -2.74 -3.79
CA ILE A 240 -11.61 -2.13 -3.05
C ILE A 240 -12.53 -3.20 -2.46
N ASN A 241 -12.76 -4.29 -3.20
CA ASN A 241 -13.78 -5.30 -2.89
C ASN A 241 -13.21 -6.68 -2.55
N MET A 242 -11.92 -6.79 -2.27
CA MET A 242 -11.30 -8.05 -1.86
C MET A 242 -11.93 -8.55 -0.56
N PRO A 243 -12.22 -9.87 -0.41
CA PRO A 243 -12.75 -10.39 0.84
C PRO A 243 -11.70 -10.23 1.94
N MET A 244 -12.10 -9.64 3.04
CA MET A 244 -11.25 -9.45 4.21
C MET A 244 -11.96 -10.03 5.44
N GLU A 245 -11.23 -10.79 6.25
CA GLU A 245 -11.76 -11.28 7.53
C GLU A 245 -11.91 -10.13 8.53
N THR A 246 -11.02 -9.15 8.45
CA THR A 246 -11.03 -7.95 9.27
C THR A 246 -10.77 -6.72 8.40
N LYS A 247 -11.43 -5.63 8.76
CA LYS A 247 -11.22 -4.33 8.13
C LYS A 247 -9.77 -3.89 8.30
N LYS A 248 -9.13 -3.46 7.22
CA LYS A 248 -7.78 -2.89 7.27
C LYS A 248 -7.79 -1.43 7.68
N SER A 249 -6.71 -0.98 8.30
CA SER A 249 -6.62 0.40 8.78
C SER A 249 -6.58 1.41 7.63
N MET A 250 -5.88 1.11 6.52
CA MET A 250 -5.68 2.10 5.45
C MET A 250 -5.53 1.50 4.06
N LEU A 251 -6.17 2.16 3.09
CA LEU A 251 -5.88 2.04 1.67
C LEU A 251 -5.35 3.38 1.15
N ALA A 252 -4.20 3.38 0.51
CA ALA A 252 -3.69 4.53 -0.23
C ALA A 252 -3.57 4.19 -1.71
N ILE A 253 -4.13 5.01 -2.58
CA ILE A 253 -4.05 4.85 -4.04
C ILE A 253 -3.56 6.15 -4.66
N ASP A 254 -2.46 6.06 -5.39
CA ASP A 254 -1.91 7.18 -6.16
C ASP A 254 -2.48 7.16 -7.58
N GLU A 255 -3.13 8.26 -7.97
CA GLU A 255 -3.76 8.50 -9.26
C GLU A 255 -4.67 7.34 -9.74
N PRO A 256 -5.75 6.97 -9.01
CA PRO A 256 -6.65 5.90 -9.42
C PRO A 256 -7.28 6.13 -10.80
N GLU A 257 -7.45 7.37 -11.20
CA GLU A 257 -8.00 7.79 -12.48
C GLU A 257 -7.11 7.55 -13.71
N ASN A 258 -5.84 7.26 -13.49
CA ASN A 258 -4.85 7.19 -14.57
C ASN A 258 -5.21 6.13 -15.62
N ASN A 259 -5.39 6.55 -16.88
CA ASN A 259 -5.85 5.76 -18.04
C ASN A 259 -7.32 5.26 -17.94
N LEU A 260 -8.13 5.82 -17.06
CA LEU A 260 -9.55 5.52 -16.98
C LEU A 260 -10.39 6.53 -17.76
N HIS A 261 -11.48 6.05 -18.37
CA HIS A 261 -12.48 6.94 -18.96
C HIS A 261 -13.14 7.78 -17.84
N PRO A 262 -13.46 9.07 -18.05
CA PRO A 262 -14.08 9.92 -17.02
C PRO A 262 -15.31 9.31 -16.34
N ALA A 263 -16.21 8.65 -17.10
CA ALA A 263 -17.36 7.97 -16.53
C ALA A 263 -16.96 6.84 -15.54
N TRP A 264 -15.87 6.15 -15.79
CA TRP A 264 -15.36 5.10 -14.90
C TRP A 264 -14.73 5.66 -13.64
N GLN A 265 -14.13 6.84 -13.72
CA GLN A 265 -13.57 7.53 -12.56
C GLN A 265 -14.65 7.78 -11.49
N LYS A 266 -15.85 8.23 -11.95
CA LYS A 266 -17.00 8.42 -11.05
C LYS A 266 -17.46 7.10 -10.41
N VAL A 267 -17.52 6.02 -11.16
CA VAL A 267 -17.91 4.70 -10.64
C VAL A 267 -16.89 4.22 -9.60
N ILE A 268 -15.60 4.30 -9.90
CA ILE A 268 -14.54 3.85 -8.98
C ILE A 268 -14.48 4.73 -7.73
N GLY A 269 -14.68 6.04 -7.85
CA GLY A 269 -14.81 6.94 -6.71
C GLY A 269 -15.96 6.50 -5.77
N ASN A 270 -17.12 6.14 -6.31
CA ASN A 270 -18.24 5.60 -5.53
C ASN A 270 -17.89 4.26 -4.85
N TRP A 271 -17.16 3.37 -5.53
CA TRP A 271 -16.71 2.12 -4.90
C TRP A 271 -15.83 2.38 -3.68
N ILE A 272 -14.92 3.36 -3.77
CA ILE A 272 -14.06 3.74 -2.66
C ILE A 272 -14.88 4.29 -1.49
N GLN A 273 -15.85 5.17 -1.75
CA GLN A 273 -16.72 5.74 -0.70
C GLN A 273 -17.54 4.66 0.01
N THR A 274 -18.01 3.66 -0.73
CA THR A 274 -18.90 2.62 -0.19
C THR A 274 -18.16 1.40 0.32
N SER A 275 -16.82 1.36 0.19
CA SER A 275 -16.03 0.23 0.65
C SER A 275 -16.01 0.12 2.18
N GLU A 276 -16.36 -1.06 2.67
CA GLU A 276 -16.28 -1.38 4.10
C GLU A 276 -14.95 -2.04 4.50
N ASN A 277 -14.05 -2.26 3.53
CA ASN A 277 -12.81 -3.01 3.73
C ASN A 277 -11.71 -2.21 4.45
N TYR A 278 -11.85 -0.88 4.52
CA TYR A 278 -10.83 0.01 5.08
C TYR A 278 -11.44 0.99 6.05
N GLU A 279 -10.70 1.34 7.11
CA GLU A 279 -11.10 2.39 8.04
C GLU A 279 -10.88 3.77 7.45
N GLN A 280 -9.83 3.91 6.63
CA GLN A 280 -9.44 5.17 6.02
C GLN A 280 -8.87 4.94 4.62
N CYS A 281 -9.23 5.84 3.68
CA CYS A 281 -8.67 5.86 2.33
C CYS A 281 -7.91 7.18 2.10
N PHE A 282 -6.71 7.08 1.53
CA PHE A 282 -5.93 8.23 1.03
C PHE A 282 -5.82 8.13 -0.47
N ILE A 283 -6.16 9.20 -1.16
CA ILE A 283 -6.15 9.21 -2.61
C ILE A 283 -5.42 10.46 -3.07
N SER A 284 -4.43 10.32 -3.93
CA SER A 284 -3.91 11.43 -4.72
C SER A 284 -4.62 11.45 -6.06
N THR A 285 -5.01 12.62 -6.52
CA THR A 285 -5.67 12.77 -7.82
C THR A 285 -5.38 14.11 -8.46
N HIS A 286 -5.36 14.12 -9.79
CA HIS A 286 -5.35 15.31 -10.63
C HIS A 286 -6.62 15.42 -11.48
N SER A 287 -7.62 14.56 -11.24
CA SER A 287 -8.85 14.53 -12.02
C SER A 287 -9.98 15.30 -11.33
N PRO A 288 -10.50 16.35 -11.98
CA PRO A 288 -11.70 17.03 -11.51
C PRO A 288 -12.91 16.09 -11.47
N ASP A 289 -13.08 15.20 -12.45
CA ASP A 289 -14.21 14.24 -12.49
C ASP A 289 -14.16 13.25 -11.32
N PHE A 290 -12.95 12.92 -10.84
CA PHE A 290 -12.78 12.09 -9.65
C PHE A 290 -13.11 12.86 -8.37
N LEU A 291 -12.70 14.15 -8.29
CA LEU A 291 -13.00 15.03 -7.15
C LEU A 291 -14.50 15.27 -6.97
N ASP A 292 -15.25 15.41 -8.07
CA ASP A 292 -16.71 15.65 -8.04
C ASP A 292 -17.43 14.61 -7.18
N VAL A 293 -17.00 13.36 -7.24
CA VAL A 293 -17.62 12.25 -6.49
C VAL A 293 -17.62 12.48 -4.98
N PHE A 294 -16.61 13.19 -4.47
CA PHE A 294 -16.41 13.39 -3.03
C PHE A 294 -17.02 14.69 -2.50
N THR A 295 -17.70 15.47 -3.34
CA THR A 295 -18.21 16.79 -2.97
C THR A 295 -19.18 16.75 -1.80
N GLU A 296 -20.17 15.84 -1.80
CA GLU A 296 -21.16 15.74 -0.73
C GLU A 296 -20.52 15.25 0.58
N GLU A 297 -19.62 14.26 0.50
CA GLU A 297 -18.90 13.76 1.69
C GLU A 297 -17.93 14.80 2.25
N PHE A 298 -17.38 15.68 1.40
CA PHE A 298 -16.59 16.83 1.85
C PHE A 298 -17.48 17.89 2.56
N LYS A 299 -18.67 18.17 2.07
CA LYS A 299 -19.62 19.08 2.75
C LYS A 299 -20.05 18.54 4.11
N HIS A 300 -20.12 17.19 4.26
CA HIS A 300 -20.44 16.53 5.53
C HIS A 300 -19.19 16.25 6.41
N GLU A 301 -18.02 16.76 6.03
CA GLU A 301 -16.75 16.59 6.75
C GLU A 301 -16.27 15.12 6.90
N ASN A 302 -16.82 14.20 6.10
CA ASN A 302 -16.35 12.82 6.04
C ASN A 302 -15.12 12.66 5.15
N VAL A 303 -14.87 13.64 4.27
CA VAL A 303 -13.68 13.72 3.41
C VAL A 303 -12.91 14.99 3.74
N ALA A 304 -11.60 14.87 3.84
CA ALA A 304 -10.68 15.99 3.97
C ALA A 304 -9.85 16.16 2.70
N VAL A 305 -9.78 17.36 2.17
CA VAL A 305 -8.95 17.69 1.01
C VAL A 305 -7.63 18.30 1.48
N PHE A 306 -6.53 17.81 0.94
CA PHE A 306 -5.18 18.32 1.20
C PHE A 306 -4.57 18.81 -0.11
N VAL A 307 -4.16 20.06 -0.13
CA VAL A 307 -3.52 20.68 -1.30
C VAL A 307 -2.03 20.83 -1.04
N PHE A 308 -1.23 20.41 -2.01
CA PHE A 308 0.22 20.54 -1.99
C PHE A 308 0.61 21.76 -2.81
N ASP A 309 1.26 22.73 -2.18
CA ASP A 309 1.78 23.90 -2.89
C ASP A 309 3.17 23.62 -3.51
N ASN A 310 3.62 24.55 -4.37
CA ASN A 310 4.93 24.46 -5.03
C ASN A 310 6.13 24.51 -4.08
N ASN A 311 5.93 24.95 -2.84
CA ASN A 311 6.96 25.03 -1.82
C ASN A 311 7.05 23.72 -0.99
N GLY A 312 6.16 22.75 -1.28
CA GLY A 312 6.05 21.49 -0.55
C GLY A 312 5.27 21.63 0.76
N THR A 313 4.53 22.73 0.95
CA THR A 313 3.62 22.88 2.09
C THR A 313 2.33 22.13 1.80
N ILE A 314 1.78 21.50 2.84
CA ILE A 314 0.50 20.79 2.77
C ILE A 314 -0.53 21.64 3.52
N LYS A 315 -1.60 22.03 2.83
CA LYS A 315 -2.72 22.76 3.42
C LYS A 315 -3.94 21.84 3.46
N LYS A 316 -4.53 21.64 4.64
CA LYS A 316 -5.84 21.01 4.76
C LYS A 316 -6.90 22.06 4.41
N ILE A 317 -7.82 21.69 3.54
CA ILE A 317 -9.01 22.48 3.19
C ILE A 317 -10.22 21.83 3.84
N THR A 318 -11.02 22.61 4.52
CA THR A 318 -12.30 22.19 5.10
C THR A 318 -13.45 22.84 4.34
N TYR A 319 -14.68 22.31 4.47
CA TYR A 319 -15.85 22.93 3.85
C TYR A 319 -16.03 24.39 4.29
N ALA A 320 -15.80 24.68 5.57
CA ALA A 320 -15.89 26.05 6.11
C ALA A 320 -14.90 27.04 5.47
N ASP A 321 -13.77 26.55 4.94
CA ASP A 321 -12.78 27.41 4.29
C ASP A 321 -13.19 27.85 2.89
N ILE A 322 -14.08 27.09 2.21
CA ILE A 322 -14.43 27.32 0.79
C ILE A 322 -15.94 27.26 0.54
N ALA A 323 -16.77 27.40 1.56
CA ALA A 323 -18.23 27.26 1.43
C ALA A 323 -18.83 28.31 0.47
N ASP A 324 -18.32 29.54 0.50
CA ASP A 324 -18.81 30.62 -0.36
C ASP A 324 -18.38 30.41 -1.82
N GLU A 325 -17.16 29.94 -2.07
CA GLU A 325 -16.63 29.63 -3.40
C GLU A 325 -17.28 28.37 -3.98
N LEU A 326 -17.50 27.37 -3.15
CA LEU A 326 -18.13 26.11 -3.60
C LEU A 326 -19.60 26.30 -3.95
N GLY A 327 -20.39 26.95 -3.08
CA GLY A 327 -21.81 27.21 -3.34
C GLY A 327 -22.57 25.97 -3.80
N GLU A 328 -23.12 26.03 -5.03
CA GLU A 328 -23.78 24.91 -5.71
C GLU A 328 -22.84 24.07 -6.59
N TRP A 329 -21.56 24.42 -6.68
CA TRP A 329 -20.57 23.74 -7.49
C TRP A 329 -20.08 22.45 -6.86
N GLU A 330 -19.45 21.60 -7.68
CA GLU A 330 -18.71 20.42 -7.24
C GLU A 330 -17.23 20.79 -6.99
N LEU A 331 -16.52 20.00 -6.21
CA LEU A 331 -15.07 20.19 -5.95
C LEU A 331 -14.24 20.23 -7.25
N GLY A 332 -14.61 19.39 -8.22
CA GLY A 332 -13.96 19.36 -9.51
C GLY A 332 -14.20 20.62 -10.33
N ASP A 333 -15.30 21.35 -10.13
CA ASP A 333 -15.55 22.62 -10.82
C ASP A 333 -14.58 23.71 -10.35
N LEU A 334 -14.35 23.81 -9.05
CA LEU A 334 -13.31 24.69 -8.50
C LEU A 334 -11.92 24.32 -9.04
N TYR A 335 -11.64 23.03 -9.14
CA TYR A 335 -10.36 22.56 -9.68
C TYR A 335 -10.22 22.87 -11.18
N ARG A 336 -11.28 22.69 -12.01
CA ARG A 336 -11.32 23.01 -13.46
C ARG A 336 -11.15 24.51 -13.71
N THR A 337 -11.73 25.35 -12.87
CA THR A 337 -11.62 26.81 -12.98
C THR A 337 -10.33 27.36 -12.40
N ASN A 338 -9.47 26.48 -11.86
CA ASN A 338 -8.20 26.87 -11.29
C ASN A 338 -8.34 27.80 -10.07
N ASP A 339 -9.37 27.53 -9.27
CA ASP A 339 -9.66 28.35 -8.10
C ASP A 339 -8.52 28.27 -7.06
N PRO A 340 -8.03 29.41 -6.55
CA PRO A 340 -6.97 29.44 -5.55
C PRO A 340 -7.30 28.67 -4.27
N ALA A 341 -8.58 28.49 -3.94
CA ALA A 341 -9.03 27.72 -2.78
C ALA A 341 -8.56 26.26 -2.83
N LEU A 342 -8.55 25.65 -4.02
CA LEU A 342 -8.01 24.30 -4.26
C LEU A 342 -6.58 24.31 -4.80
N GLY A 343 -5.83 25.39 -4.55
CA GLY A 343 -4.40 25.44 -4.83
C GLY A 343 -4.05 25.93 -6.23
N GLY A 344 -5.01 26.14 -7.12
CA GLY A 344 -4.81 26.57 -8.49
C GLY A 344 -3.71 25.77 -9.23
N TRP A 345 -3.80 25.59 -10.54
CA TRP A 345 -2.71 24.96 -11.26
C TRP A 345 -1.54 25.95 -11.39
N PRO A 346 -0.34 25.63 -10.87
CA PRO A 346 0.79 26.54 -10.99
C PRO A 346 1.35 26.51 -12.42
N TRP A 347 1.09 27.54 -13.16
CA TRP A 347 1.77 27.82 -14.42
C TRP A 347 3.06 28.59 -14.20
#